data_436b5af64d29feebe1858123906b2879
#
_entry.id   436b5af64d29feebe1858123906b2879
#
_cell.length_a   1.000
_cell.length_b   1.000
_cell.length_c   1.000
_cell.angle_alpha   90.00
_cell.angle_beta   90.00
_cell.angle_gamma   90.00
#
_symmetry.space_group_name_H-M   'P 1'
#
loop_
_entity.id
_entity.type
_entity.pdbx_description
1 polymer ?
#
loop_
_entity_poly.entity_id
_entity_poly.type
_entity_poly.pdbx_seq_one_letter_code
_entity_poly.pdbx_strand_id
1 'polypeptide(L)'
;MATDFLLGCTYNFLQKDVEVPPLTRFEMVRETGVFDYINWLPKSDQLSACVAASEKTGIPMLTGNYIHQLGLNDEMLAETMRNAARAGVKMVNVMLGTYAADGHELTDDEIIDTYLRTAEIGDEVGVALSFELHVDCWSEKYKRVTPIVEAVKARGIPFHLTIDYSHVIFKIDNPEQQEISHVREDVETGRVVLDPYEDGNLCEEWLALDVVDFAQFRPVVPDNPRNVWGGNPDGS
;
A
#
# COMPACT_ATOMS: atom_id res chain seq x y z
N MET A 1 20.92 3.92 -17.03
CA MET A 1 19.75 3.54 -17.85
C MET A 1 18.57 4.27 -17.25
N ALA A 2 17.79 5.00 -18.03
CA ALA A 2 16.56 5.60 -17.51
C ALA A 2 15.61 4.43 -17.20
N THR A 3 15.19 4.31 -15.94
CA THR A 3 14.14 3.38 -15.57
C THR A 3 12.83 4.02 -16.04
N ASP A 4 12.12 3.37 -16.96
CA ASP A 4 10.81 3.83 -17.39
C ASP A 4 9.82 3.54 -16.25
N PHE A 5 9.54 4.56 -15.43
CA PHE A 5 8.50 4.46 -14.43
C PHE A 5 7.12 4.57 -15.10
N LEU A 6 6.19 3.72 -14.69
CA LEU A 6 4.79 3.86 -15.03
C LEU A 6 4.10 4.73 -13.98
N LEU A 7 3.37 5.73 -14.43
CA LEU A 7 2.64 6.65 -13.56
C LEU A 7 1.18 6.24 -13.45
N GLY A 8 0.75 5.84 -12.24
CA GLY A 8 -0.62 5.46 -11.95
C GLY A 8 -1.45 6.58 -11.35
N CYS A 9 -2.74 6.61 -11.69
CA CYS A 9 -3.74 7.44 -11.03
C CYS A 9 -4.61 6.59 -10.13
N THR A 10 -4.84 7.01 -8.87
CA THR A 10 -5.81 6.32 -8.03
C THR A 10 -7.23 6.51 -8.58
N TYR A 11 -8.05 5.45 -8.58
CA TYR A 11 -9.44 5.51 -9.02
C TYR A 11 -10.29 6.49 -8.19
N ASN A 12 -9.95 6.67 -6.91
CA ASN A 12 -10.64 7.53 -5.96
C ASN A 12 -10.17 9.00 -6.00
N PHE A 13 -9.78 9.51 -7.15
CA PHE A 13 -9.33 10.90 -7.30
C PHE A 13 -10.48 11.93 -7.26
N LEU A 14 -11.74 11.48 -7.31
CA LEU A 14 -12.92 12.34 -7.13
C LEU A 14 -13.42 12.28 -5.69
N GLN A 15 -14.14 13.32 -5.27
CA GLN A 15 -14.78 13.36 -3.96
C GLN A 15 -15.75 12.19 -3.78
N LYS A 16 -15.89 11.69 -2.55
CA LYS A 16 -16.65 10.47 -2.22
C LYS A 16 -18.15 10.55 -2.57
N ASP A 17 -18.71 11.75 -2.56
CA ASP A 17 -20.13 12.03 -2.84
C ASP A 17 -20.46 12.19 -4.34
N VAL A 18 -19.44 12.10 -5.19
CA VAL A 18 -19.61 12.18 -6.65
C VAL A 18 -19.63 10.79 -7.25
N GLU A 19 -20.82 10.26 -7.53
CA GLU A 19 -20.98 9.02 -8.28
C GLU A 19 -20.68 9.24 -9.76
N VAL A 20 -19.57 8.66 -10.23
CA VAL A 20 -19.17 8.71 -11.64
C VAL A 20 -19.00 7.29 -12.17
N PRO A 21 -19.65 6.94 -13.29
CA PRO A 21 -19.50 5.61 -13.88
C PRO A 21 -18.03 5.25 -14.18
N PRO A 22 -17.65 3.98 -14.10
CA PRO A 22 -16.27 3.56 -14.39
C PRO A 22 -15.73 4.10 -15.72
N LEU A 23 -16.51 3.98 -16.80
CA LEU A 23 -16.08 4.47 -18.11
C LEU A 23 -15.70 5.96 -18.09
N THR A 24 -16.51 6.81 -17.47
CA THR A 24 -16.22 8.24 -17.38
C THR A 24 -14.93 8.51 -16.60
N ARG A 25 -14.68 7.76 -15.52
CA ARG A 25 -13.41 7.89 -14.76
C ARG A 25 -12.19 7.50 -15.61
N PHE A 26 -12.29 6.42 -16.35
CA PHE A 26 -11.22 5.98 -17.26
C PHE A 26 -11.00 6.99 -18.41
N GLU A 27 -12.07 7.55 -18.97
CA GLU A 27 -11.98 8.62 -19.98
C GLU A 27 -11.30 9.87 -19.43
N MET A 28 -11.63 10.31 -18.21
CA MET A 28 -10.97 11.43 -17.54
C MET A 28 -9.47 11.18 -17.36
N VAL A 29 -9.06 10.00 -16.92
CA VAL A 29 -7.64 9.65 -16.77
C VAL A 29 -6.93 9.65 -18.12
N ARG A 30 -7.53 9.04 -19.15
CA ARG A 30 -6.97 9.04 -20.52
C ARG A 30 -6.80 10.45 -21.07
N GLU A 31 -7.77 11.34 -20.83
CA GLU A 31 -7.75 12.72 -21.34
C GLU A 31 -6.63 13.57 -20.74
N THR A 32 -6.10 13.22 -19.55
CA THR A 32 -4.95 13.90 -18.99
C THR A 32 -3.69 13.69 -19.82
N GLY A 33 -3.55 12.55 -20.49
CA GLY A 33 -2.35 12.16 -21.25
C GLY A 33 -1.09 11.97 -20.39
N VAL A 34 -1.25 11.88 -19.06
CA VAL A 34 -0.14 11.83 -18.10
C VAL A 34 0.01 10.45 -17.48
N PHE A 35 -1.11 9.74 -17.25
CA PHE A 35 -1.10 8.48 -16.53
C PHE A 35 -1.08 7.28 -17.49
N ASP A 36 -0.27 6.27 -17.14
CA ASP A 36 -0.16 5.03 -17.88
C ASP A 36 -1.22 4.01 -17.45
N TYR A 37 -1.73 4.10 -16.22
CA TYR A 37 -2.68 3.14 -15.65
C TYR A 37 -3.54 3.74 -14.53
N ILE A 38 -4.56 2.97 -14.12
CA ILE A 38 -5.37 3.24 -12.93
C ILE A 38 -5.00 2.26 -11.83
N ASN A 39 -4.73 2.78 -10.62
CA ASN A 39 -4.63 2.01 -9.39
C ASN A 39 -6.05 1.76 -8.87
N TRP A 40 -6.58 0.58 -9.13
CA TRP A 40 -7.91 0.20 -8.69
C TRP A 40 -8.09 -1.31 -8.59
N LEU A 41 -8.80 -1.73 -7.55
CA LEU A 41 -9.21 -3.10 -7.32
C LEU A 41 -10.74 -3.14 -7.32
N PRO A 42 -11.38 -3.48 -8.45
CA PRO A 42 -12.83 -3.45 -8.54
C PRO A 42 -13.46 -4.55 -7.70
N LYS A 43 -14.54 -4.22 -6.99
CA LYS A 43 -15.39 -5.21 -6.35
C LYS A 43 -16.08 -6.08 -7.39
N SER A 44 -16.57 -7.25 -6.97
CA SER A 44 -17.19 -8.24 -7.88
C SER A 44 -18.35 -7.65 -8.70
N ASP A 45 -19.15 -6.76 -8.13
CA ASP A 45 -20.26 -6.06 -8.80
C ASP A 45 -19.82 -4.98 -9.81
N GLN A 46 -18.59 -4.45 -9.67
CA GLN A 46 -18.03 -3.41 -10.54
C GLN A 46 -17.08 -3.98 -11.60
N LEU A 47 -16.64 -5.23 -11.43
CA LEU A 47 -15.56 -5.82 -12.23
C LEU A 47 -15.80 -5.74 -13.72
N SER A 48 -16.97 -6.16 -14.21
CA SER A 48 -17.28 -6.17 -15.64
C SER A 48 -17.32 -4.76 -16.24
N ALA A 49 -17.83 -3.79 -15.50
CA ALA A 49 -17.88 -2.40 -15.96
C ALA A 49 -16.48 -1.76 -16.01
N CYS A 50 -15.61 -2.06 -15.03
CA CYS A 50 -14.23 -1.57 -15.01
C CYS A 50 -13.39 -2.22 -16.12
N VAL A 51 -13.53 -3.53 -16.36
CA VAL A 51 -12.85 -4.21 -17.47
C VAL A 51 -13.26 -3.62 -18.81
N ALA A 52 -14.56 -3.45 -19.06
CA ALA A 52 -15.05 -2.84 -20.29
C ALA A 52 -14.56 -1.40 -20.47
N ALA A 53 -14.46 -0.62 -19.37
CA ALA A 53 -13.94 0.74 -19.40
C ALA A 53 -12.44 0.75 -19.75
N SER A 54 -11.65 -0.15 -19.15
CA SER A 54 -10.23 -0.33 -19.45
C SER A 54 -10.01 -0.68 -20.93
N GLU A 55 -10.73 -1.67 -21.45
CA GLU A 55 -10.64 -2.08 -22.85
C GLU A 55 -11.00 -0.93 -23.82
N LYS A 56 -12.10 -0.21 -23.54
CA LYS A 56 -12.55 0.89 -24.39
C LYS A 56 -11.60 2.09 -24.40
N THR A 57 -10.97 2.38 -23.29
CA THR A 57 -10.08 3.55 -23.15
C THR A 57 -8.63 3.25 -23.44
N GLY A 58 -8.22 1.98 -23.36
CA GLY A 58 -6.82 1.56 -23.44
C GLY A 58 -6.01 1.86 -22.18
N ILE A 59 -6.65 2.32 -21.09
CA ILE A 59 -5.99 2.55 -19.80
C ILE A 59 -6.13 1.29 -18.94
N PRO A 60 -5.05 0.54 -18.64
CA PRO A 60 -5.13 -0.68 -17.84
C PRO A 60 -5.30 -0.37 -16.35
N MET A 61 -5.77 -1.38 -15.61
CA MET A 61 -5.62 -1.46 -14.15
C MET A 61 -4.40 -2.30 -13.86
N LEU A 62 -3.33 -1.75 -13.30
CA LEU A 62 -2.09 -2.51 -13.03
C LEU A 62 -1.88 -2.81 -11.57
N THR A 63 -2.32 -1.94 -10.69
CA THR A 63 -2.21 -2.10 -9.24
C THR A 63 -3.56 -1.88 -8.57
N GLY A 64 -3.71 -2.34 -7.33
CA GLY A 64 -4.88 -2.08 -6.52
C GLY A 64 -4.60 -2.26 -5.04
N ASN A 65 -5.38 -1.59 -4.19
CA ASN A 65 -5.17 -1.59 -2.74
C ASN A 65 -6.19 -2.46 -2.02
N TYR A 66 -5.76 -3.23 -1.04
CA TYR A 66 -6.59 -4.06 -0.19
C TYR A 66 -6.24 -3.88 1.29
N ILE A 67 -7.25 -3.60 2.11
CA ILE A 67 -7.09 -3.55 3.57
C ILE A 67 -7.33 -4.93 4.11
N HIS A 68 -6.31 -5.48 4.79
CA HIS A 68 -6.38 -6.79 5.42
C HIS A 68 -6.29 -6.69 6.93
N GLN A 69 -7.24 -7.34 7.61
CA GLN A 69 -7.19 -7.57 9.05
C GLN A 69 -7.25 -9.07 9.31
N LEU A 70 -6.19 -9.60 9.89
CA LEU A 70 -6.07 -11.03 10.18
C LEU A 70 -7.24 -11.53 11.04
N GLY A 71 -7.87 -12.63 10.62
CA GLY A 71 -9.01 -13.22 11.29
C GLY A 71 -10.37 -12.56 11.00
N LEU A 72 -10.42 -11.46 10.23
CA LEU A 72 -11.66 -10.79 9.85
C LEU A 72 -12.05 -11.02 8.39
N ASN A 73 -11.11 -10.85 7.48
CA ASN A 73 -11.40 -10.85 6.04
C ASN A 73 -10.45 -11.75 5.23
N ASP A 74 -9.93 -12.79 5.84
CA ASP A 74 -8.98 -13.73 5.22
C ASP A 74 -9.56 -14.41 3.97
N GLU A 75 -10.83 -14.85 4.01
CA GLU A 75 -11.49 -15.47 2.87
C GLU A 75 -11.71 -14.49 1.71
N MET A 76 -11.99 -13.22 2.03
CA MET A 76 -12.18 -12.15 1.04
C MET A 76 -10.87 -11.82 0.31
N LEU A 77 -9.72 -12.03 0.92
CA LEU A 77 -8.43 -11.79 0.29
C LEU A 77 -8.24 -12.66 -0.95
N ALA A 78 -8.52 -13.97 -0.85
CA ALA A 78 -8.42 -14.90 -1.97
C ALA A 78 -9.40 -14.55 -3.11
N GLU A 79 -10.63 -14.13 -2.79
CA GLU A 79 -11.59 -13.65 -3.79
C GLU A 79 -11.08 -12.38 -4.46
N THR A 80 -10.55 -11.46 -3.67
CA THR A 80 -9.98 -10.20 -4.14
C THR A 80 -8.82 -10.43 -5.11
N MET A 81 -7.90 -11.34 -4.80
CA MET A 81 -6.80 -11.69 -5.69
C MET A 81 -7.30 -12.30 -7.02
N ARG A 82 -8.31 -13.17 -6.97
CA ARG A 82 -8.96 -13.69 -8.19
C ARG A 82 -9.62 -12.59 -9.04
N ASN A 83 -10.28 -11.63 -8.40
CA ASN A 83 -10.89 -10.50 -9.10
C ASN A 83 -9.81 -9.57 -9.69
N ALA A 84 -8.71 -9.36 -8.99
CA ALA A 84 -7.55 -8.64 -9.49
C ALA A 84 -7.00 -9.27 -10.78
N ALA A 85 -6.78 -10.59 -10.78
CA ALA A 85 -6.34 -11.31 -11.96
C ALA A 85 -7.29 -11.14 -13.15
N ARG A 86 -8.60 -11.26 -12.91
CA ARG A 86 -9.64 -11.05 -13.95
C ARG A 86 -9.70 -9.62 -14.48
N ALA A 87 -9.35 -8.65 -13.65
CA ALA A 87 -9.26 -7.24 -14.04
C ALA A 87 -7.95 -6.90 -14.78
N GLY A 88 -7.00 -7.83 -14.85
CA GLY A 88 -5.68 -7.61 -15.44
C GLY A 88 -4.68 -6.92 -14.52
N VAL A 89 -5.02 -6.75 -13.23
CA VAL A 89 -4.13 -6.22 -12.19
C VAL A 89 -2.93 -7.14 -12.03
N LYS A 90 -1.75 -6.55 -11.87
CA LYS A 90 -0.47 -7.27 -11.76
C LYS A 90 0.03 -7.36 -10.34
N MET A 91 -0.35 -6.39 -9.50
CA MET A 91 0.07 -6.31 -8.11
C MET A 91 -1.07 -5.82 -7.23
N VAL A 92 -1.31 -6.50 -6.12
CA VAL A 92 -2.21 -6.04 -5.05
C VAL A 92 -1.38 -5.55 -3.88
N ASN A 93 -1.54 -4.27 -3.56
CA ASN A 93 -0.95 -3.64 -2.41
C ASN A 93 -1.81 -3.93 -1.18
N VAL A 94 -1.28 -4.67 -0.23
CA VAL A 94 -1.98 -5.10 0.97
C VAL A 94 -1.56 -4.25 2.17
N MET A 95 -2.52 -3.56 2.75
CA MET A 95 -2.38 -2.84 4.01
C MET A 95 -2.81 -3.77 5.14
N LEU A 96 -1.86 -4.51 5.71
CA LEU A 96 -2.11 -5.41 6.83
C LEU A 96 -2.14 -4.61 8.14
N GLY A 97 -3.29 -4.62 8.81
CA GLY A 97 -3.50 -3.90 10.07
C GLY A 97 -2.55 -4.33 11.19
N THR A 98 -2.35 -3.45 12.17
CA THR A 98 -1.51 -3.73 13.35
C THR A 98 -2.13 -4.78 14.26
N TYR A 99 -3.46 -4.87 14.30
CA TYR A 99 -4.20 -5.75 15.21
C TYR A 99 -5.05 -6.77 14.45
N ALA A 100 -5.08 -8.00 14.97
CA ALA A 100 -6.00 -9.03 14.52
C ALA A 100 -7.46 -8.71 14.91
N ALA A 101 -8.41 -9.49 14.40
CA ALA A 101 -9.84 -9.31 14.65
C ALA A 101 -10.24 -9.46 16.13
N ASP A 102 -9.50 -10.22 16.92
CA ASP A 102 -9.71 -10.39 18.36
C ASP A 102 -9.03 -9.29 19.21
N GLY A 103 -8.35 -8.34 18.57
CA GLY A 103 -7.73 -7.18 19.21
C GLY A 103 -6.30 -7.37 19.68
N HIS A 104 -5.67 -8.54 19.50
CA HIS A 104 -4.26 -8.66 19.81
C HIS A 104 -3.38 -8.01 18.73
N GLU A 105 -2.23 -7.49 19.14
CA GLU A 105 -1.23 -6.97 18.19
C GLU A 105 -0.55 -8.14 17.47
N LEU A 106 -0.42 -8.03 16.14
CA LEU A 106 0.21 -9.07 15.32
C LEU A 106 1.68 -9.27 15.71
N THR A 107 2.04 -10.52 15.91
CA THR A 107 3.44 -10.96 16.05
C THR A 107 4.16 -10.94 14.69
N ASP A 108 5.50 -10.95 14.72
CA ASP A 108 6.30 -11.03 13.48
C ASP A 108 6.02 -12.33 12.71
N ASP A 109 5.84 -13.45 13.42
CA ASP A 109 5.48 -14.73 12.79
C ASP A 109 4.12 -14.68 12.08
N GLU A 110 3.10 -14.07 12.67
CA GLU A 110 1.79 -13.90 12.05
C GLU A 110 1.83 -13.02 10.80
N ILE A 111 2.64 -11.95 10.83
CA ILE A 111 2.86 -11.09 9.65
C ILE A 111 3.54 -11.86 8.53
N ILE A 112 4.61 -12.60 8.86
CA ILE A 112 5.34 -13.43 7.91
C ILE A 112 4.43 -14.51 7.33
N ASP A 113 3.68 -15.24 8.15
CA ASP A 113 2.78 -16.30 7.70
C ASP A 113 1.62 -15.74 6.84
N THR A 114 1.13 -14.53 7.15
CA THR A 114 0.13 -13.84 6.34
C THR A 114 0.71 -13.47 4.97
N TYR A 115 1.95 -12.95 4.94
CA TYR A 115 2.64 -12.67 3.68
C TYR A 115 2.78 -13.93 2.82
N LEU A 116 3.29 -15.03 3.39
CA LEU A 116 3.53 -16.29 2.68
C LEU A 116 2.24 -16.89 2.10
N ARG A 117 1.17 -16.93 2.89
CA ARG A 117 -0.15 -17.41 2.42
C ARG A 117 -0.71 -16.54 1.30
N THR A 118 -0.55 -15.22 1.39
CA THR A 118 -1.05 -14.32 0.35
C THR A 118 -0.21 -14.42 -0.91
N ALA A 119 1.11 -14.61 -0.79
CA ALA A 119 2.00 -14.84 -1.92
C ALA A 119 1.64 -16.15 -2.66
N GLU A 120 1.35 -17.23 -1.92
CA GLU A 120 0.88 -18.50 -2.52
C GLU A 120 -0.40 -18.31 -3.34
N ILE A 121 -1.41 -17.59 -2.79
CA ILE A 121 -2.63 -17.24 -3.52
C ILE A 121 -2.31 -16.40 -4.76
N GLY A 122 -1.39 -15.44 -4.63
CA GLY A 122 -0.94 -14.59 -5.72
C GLY A 122 -0.32 -15.39 -6.86
N ASP A 123 0.55 -16.34 -6.54
CA ASP A 123 1.20 -17.22 -7.50
C ASP A 123 0.17 -18.09 -8.25
N GLU A 124 -0.84 -18.62 -7.56
CA GLU A 124 -1.92 -19.39 -8.18
C GLU A 124 -2.68 -18.62 -9.25
N VAL A 125 -2.87 -17.31 -9.07
CA VAL A 125 -3.67 -16.47 -9.97
C VAL A 125 -2.84 -15.54 -10.87
N GLY A 126 -1.51 -15.53 -10.70
CA GLY A 126 -0.60 -14.70 -11.49
C GLY A 126 -0.65 -13.20 -11.13
N VAL A 127 -0.87 -12.88 -9.85
CA VAL A 127 -0.91 -11.52 -9.32
C VAL A 127 0.07 -11.40 -8.17
N ALA A 128 1.06 -10.52 -8.28
CA ALA A 128 1.97 -10.26 -7.17
C ALA A 128 1.25 -9.59 -5.99
N LEU A 129 1.75 -9.83 -4.79
CA LEU A 129 1.31 -9.09 -3.62
C LEU A 129 2.44 -8.16 -3.17
N SER A 130 2.09 -7.01 -2.61
CA SER A 130 3.02 -6.11 -1.94
C SER A 130 2.46 -5.71 -0.58
N PHE A 131 3.29 -5.62 0.45
CA PHE A 131 2.88 -5.02 1.73
C PHE A 131 3.21 -3.53 1.76
N GLU A 132 2.30 -2.72 2.29
CA GLU A 132 2.47 -1.27 2.34
C GLU A 132 3.06 -0.78 3.66
N LEU A 133 3.92 0.21 3.57
CA LEU A 133 4.33 1.05 4.69
C LEU A 133 3.23 2.09 4.94
N HIS A 134 2.38 1.83 5.92
CA HIS A 134 1.20 2.64 6.16
C HIS A 134 0.94 2.84 7.66
N VAL A 135 0.28 3.95 8.03
CA VAL A 135 -0.26 4.16 9.38
C VAL A 135 -1.31 3.10 9.70
N ASP A 136 -1.46 2.76 10.97
CA ASP A 136 -2.38 1.73 11.47
C ASP A 136 -2.09 0.31 10.96
N CYS A 137 -0.99 0.13 10.23
CA CYS A 137 -0.50 -1.16 9.78
C CYS A 137 0.69 -1.64 10.63
N TRP A 138 0.98 -2.94 10.55
CA TRP A 138 2.13 -3.54 11.22
C TRP A 138 3.44 -2.80 10.95
N SER A 139 3.56 -2.27 9.74
CA SER A 139 4.73 -1.56 9.22
C SER A 139 4.90 -0.14 9.78
N GLU A 140 3.95 0.37 10.56
CA GLU A 140 4.11 1.65 11.26
C GLU A 140 5.20 1.58 12.35
N LYS A 141 5.49 0.39 12.87
CA LYS A 141 6.63 0.11 13.73
C LYS A 141 7.86 -0.17 12.88
N TYR A 142 8.51 0.86 12.39
CA TYR A 142 9.55 0.82 11.34
C TYR A 142 10.66 -0.21 11.58
N LYS A 143 11.06 -0.43 12.84
CA LYS A 143 12.09 -1.42 13.21
C LYS A 143 11.74 -2.86 12.85
N ARG A 144 10.46 -3.16 12.63
CA ARG A 144 9.99 -4.50 12.25
C ARG A 144 10.15 -4.77 10.75
N VAL A 145 10.24 -3.72 9.92
CA VAL A 145 10.18 -3.86 8.46
C VAL A 145 11.35 -4.70 7.95
N THR A 146 12.58 -4.26 8.17
CA THR A 146 13.78 -4.96 7.67
C THR A 146 13.87 -6.40 8.16
N PRO A 147 13.71 -6.73 9.48
CA PRO A 147 13.75 -8.12 9.95
C PRO A 147 12.68 -9.03 9.31
N ILE A 148 11.47 -8.53 9.11
CA ILE A 148 10.37 -9.30 8.49
C ILE A 148 10.67 -9.57 7.01
N VAL A 149 11.12 -8.55 6.28
CA VAL A 149 11.55 -8.70 4.88
C VAL A 149 12.63 -9.77 4.74
N GLU A 150 13.68 -9.70 5.58
CA GLU A 150 14.77 -10.65 5.57
C GLU A 150 14.32 -12.09 5.94
N ALA A 151 13.41 -12.23 6.90
CA ALA A 151 12.86 -13.51 7.30
C ALA A 151 12.04 -14.20 6.18
N VAL A 152 11.28 -13.43 5.40
CA VAL A 152 10.55 -13.95 4.23
C VAL A 152 11.53 -14.31 3.10
N LYS A 153 12.49 -13.44 2.79
CA LYS A 153 13.53 -13.71 1.77
C LYS A 153 14.36 -14.96 2.12
N ALA A 154 14.66 -15.17 3.41
CA ALA A 154 15.37 -16.37 3.87
C ALA A 154 14.60 -17.69 3.64
N ARG A 155 13.28 -17.62 3.47
CA ARG A 155 12.43 -18.76 3.08
C ARG A 155 12.37 -18.98 1.56
N GLY A 156 13.10 -18.19 0.78
CA GLY A 156 13.17 -18.29 -0.68
C GLY A 156 11.98 -17.66 -1.41
N ILE A 157 11.15 -16.89 -0.72
CA ILE A 157 9.99 -16.19 -1.30
C ILE A 157 10.39 -14.73 -1.57
N PRO A 158 10.13 -14.20 -2.77
CA PRO A 158 10.31 -12.78 -3.05
C PRO A 158 9.44 -11.94 -2.11
N PHE A 159 9.99 -10.85 -1.58
CA PHE A 159 9.21 -9.86 -0.85
C PHE A 159 9.01 -8.64 -1.75
N HIS A 160 7.81 -8.10 -1.75
CA HIS A 160 7.46 -6.88 -2.46
C HIS A 160 6.95 -5.85 -1.46
N LEU A 161 7.52 -4.65 -1.50
CA LEU A 161 7.19 -3.56 -0.61
C LEU A 161 6.62 -2.38 -1.40
N THR A 162 5.52 -1.84 -0.91
CA THR A 162 4.99 -0.55 -1.35
C THR A 162 5.39 0.54 -0.37
N ILE A 163 6.06 1.57 -0.84
CA ILE A 163 6.41 2.73 -0.03
C ILE A 163 5.40 3.86 -0.29
N ASP A 164 4.65 4.24 0.74
CA ASP A 164 4.02 5.56 0.85
C ASP A 164 4.79 6.38 1.90
N TYR A 165 5.83 7.07 1.45
CA TYR A 165 6.70 7.81 2.37
C TYR A 165 6.01 9.01 3.03
N SER A 166 4.83 9.41 2.57
CA SER A 166 4.03 10.44 3.22
C SER A 166 3.66 10.06 4.67
N HIS A 167 3.55 8.73 4.95
CA HIS A 167 3.32 8.21 6.29
C HIS A 167 4.53 8.34 7.23
N VAL A 168 5.69 8.70 6.72
CA VAL A 168 6.88 9.03 7.49
C VAL A 168 7.03 10.54 7.62
N ILE A 169 6.87 11.29 6.52
CA ILE A 169 7.12 12.74 6.46
C ILE A 169 6.28 13.52 7.50
N PHE A 170 5.00 13.18 7.68
CA PHE A 170 4.15 13.91 8.64
C PHE A 170 4.60 13.73 10.11
N LYS A 171 5.48 12.73 10.38
CA LYS A 171 6.05 12.49 11.71
C LYS A 171 7.32 13.30 11.98
N ILE A 172 7.91 13.94 10.96
CA ILE A 172 9.01 14.89 11.14
C ILE A 172 8.49 16.05 11.98
N ASP A 173 9.25 16.43 13.01
CA ASP A 173 8.88 17.46 14.00
C ASP A 173 7.57 17.20 14.77
N ASN A 174 7.08 15.94 14.77
CA ASN A 174 5.84 15.53 15.43
C ASN A 174 6.10 14.45 16.50
N PRO A 175 6.51 14.84 17.73
CA PRO A 175 6.87 13.89 18.79
C PRO A 175 5.73 12.93 19.18
N GLU A 176 4.47 13.38 19.10
CA GLU A 176 3.31 12.53 19.41
C GLU A 176 3.20 11.37 18.42
N GLN A 177 3.34 11.65 17.14
CA GLN A 177 3.27 10.61 16.10
C GLN A 177 4.51 9.71 16.08
N GLN A 178 5.67 10.22 16.46
CA GLN A 178 6.87 9.42 16.67
C GLN A 178 6.71 8.45 17.84
N GLU A 179 6.02 8.86 18.91
CA GLU A 179 5.71 7.97 20.06
C GLU A 179 4.78 6.83 19.65
N ILE A 180 3.72 7.10 18.88
CA ILE A 180 2.79 6.08 18.36
C ILE A 180 3.53 5.05 17.50
N SER A 181 4.50 5.47 16.71
CA SER A 181 5.33 4.58 15.87
C SER A 181 6.48 3.93 16.62
N HIS A 182 6.65 4.20 17.91
CA HIS A 182 7.76 3.73 18.75
C HIS A 182 9.16 4.07 18.23
N VAL A 183 9.31 5.24 17.59
CA VAL A 183 10.59 5.72 17.02
C VAL A 183 11.13 6.98 17.66
N ARG A 184 10.40 7.59 18.62
CA ARG A 184 10.75 8.89 19.19
C ARG A 184 12.17 8.92 19.75
N GLU A 185 12.54 7.98 20.62
CA GLU A 185 13.90 7.89 21.19
C GLU A 185 14.98 7.71 20.11
N ASP A 186 14.67 6.95 19.06
CA ASP A 186 15.62 6.71 17.97
C ASP A 186 15.81 7.96 17.10
N VAL A 187 14.76 8.74 16.90
CA VAL A 187 14.83 10.04 16.21
C VAL A 187 15.62 11.05 17.04
N GLU A 188 15.32 11.17 18.35
CA GLU A 188 16.01 12.10 19.26
C GLU A 188 17.52 11.77 19.40
N THR A 189 17.90 10.50 19.23
CA THR A 189 19.30 10.04 19.30
C THR A 189 19.98 9.91 17.94
N GLY A 190 19.29 10.22 16.86
CA GLY A 190 19.80 10.12 15.48
C GLY A 190 19.99 8.68 14.97
N ARG A 191 19.39 7.68 15.63
CA ARG A 191 19.40 6.28 15.14
C ARG A 191 18.41 6.03 14.02
N VAL A 192 17.35 6.86 13.92
CA VAL A 192 16.37 6.85 12.85
C VAL A 192 16.26 8.27 12.28
N VAL A 193 16.42 8.38 10.98
CA VAL A 193 16.30 9.62 10.22
C VAL A 193 15.02 9.55 9.40
N LEU A 194 14.08 10.47 9.67
CA LEU A 194 12.77 10.51 9.00
C LEU A 194 12.77 11.35 7.74
N ASP A 195 13.61 12.41 7.71
CA ASP A 195 13.66 13.34 6.58
C ASP A 195 14.31 12.64 5.35
N PRO A 196 13.59 12.51 4.22
CA PRO A 196 14.13 11.85 3.03
C PRO A 196 15.26 12.63 2.35
N TYR A 197 15.55 13.86 2.76
CA TYR A 197 16.65 14.68 2.28
C TYR A 197 17.92 14.56 3.13
N GLU A 198 17.87 13.85 4.25
CA GLU A 198 19.03 13.58 5.09
C GLU A 198 19.60 12.19 4.81
N ASP A 199 20.94 12.06 4.84
CA ASP A 199 21.64 10.80 4.60
C ASP A 199 21.28 9.75 5.68
N GLY A 200 21.12 8.50 5.28
CA GLY A 200 20.80 7.40 6.18
C GLY A 200 19.33 7.37 6.64
N ASN A 201 18.46 7.99 5.88
CA ASN A 201 17.03 8.00 6.16
C ASN A 201 16.37 6.62 5.92
N LEU A 202 15.17 6.43 6.47
CA LEU A 202 14.43 5.17 6.35
C LEU A 202 14.13 4.78 4.90
N CYS A 203 13.95 5.74 3.99
CA CYS A 203 13.71 5.43 2.58
C CYS A 203 14.94 4.76 1.95
N GLU A 204 16.16 5.24 2.25
CA GLU A 204 17.40 4.62 1.80
C GLU A 204 17.57 3.20 2.36
N GLU A 205 17.26 2.98 3.66
CA GLU A 205 17.28 1.66 4.27
C GLU A 205 16.38 0.68 3.51
N TRP A 206 15.13 1.07 3.26
CA TRP A 206 14.17 0.18 2.60
C TRP A 206 14.47 -0.03 1.10
N LEU A 207 14.99 0.99 0.41
CA LEU A 207 15.43 0.85 -0.98
C LEU A 207 16.65 -0.10 -1.08
N ALA A 208 17.53 -0.10 -0.08
CA ALA A 208 18.69 -1.01 -0.04
C ALA A 208 18.29 -2.49 0.10
N LEU A 209 17.07 -2.82 0.55
CA LEU A 209 16.55 -4.18 0.61
C LEU A 209 16.27 -4.79 -0.77
N ASP A 210 16.20 -3.96 -1.83
CA ASP A 210 15.88 -4.36 -3.21
C ASP A 210 14.54 -5.11 -3.31
N VAL A 211 13.50 -4.55 -2.67
CA VAL A 211 12.14 -5.13 -2.59
C VAL A 211 11.04 -4.13 -2.92
N VAL A 212 11.40 -2.90 -3.30
CA VAL A 212 10.45 -1.83 -3.56
C VAL A 212 10.06 -1.84 -5.03
N ASP A 213 8.83 -2.26 -5.31
CA ASP A 213 8.28 -2.32 -6.68
C ASP A 213 7.24 -1.23 -6.94
N PHE A 214 6.68 -0.66 -5.87
CA PHE A 214 5.64 0.33 -5.99
C PHE A 214 5.84 1.46 -4.97
N ALA A 215 5.62 2.70 -5.40
CA ALA A 215 5.65 3.86 -4.52
C ALA A 215 4.38 4.70 -4.71
N GLN A 216 3.82 5.16 -3.62
CA GLN A 216 2.70 6.09 -3.61
C GLN A 216 3.20 7.48 -3.22
N PHE A 217 2.71 8.49 -3.94
CA PHE A 217 3.07 9.89 -3.70
C PHE A 217 1.81 10.72 -3.49
N ARG A 218 1.84 11.51 -2.43
CA ARG A 218 0.81 12.53 -2.14
C ARG A 218 1.46 13.74 -1.47
N PRO A 219 0.85 14.93 -1.58
CA PRO A 219 1.30 16.11 -0.84
C PRO A 219 1.23 15.87 0.67
N VAL A 220 2.33 16.13 1.37
CA VAL A 220 2.45 16.05 2.82
C VAL A 220 3.53 17.01 3.28
N VAL A 221 3.43 17.50 4.50
CA VAL A 221 4.42 18.36 5.16
C VAL A 221 4.77 17.79 6.54
N PRO A 222 5.96 18.11 7.10
CA PRO A 222 6.28 17.85 8.50
C PRO A 222 5.20 18.37 9.46
N ASP A 223 5.06 17.74 10.62
CA ASP A 223 4.09 18.07 11.67
C ASP A 223 2.62 18.15 11.18
N ASN A 224 2.30 17.40 10.14
CA ASN A 224 0.93 17.33 9.64
C ASN A 224 0.06 16.42 10.55
N PRO A 225 -1.26 16.65 10.65
CA PRO A 225 -2.15 15.73 11.35
C PRO A 225 -2.08 14.31 10.77
N ARG A 226 -2.23 13.30 11.65
CA ARG A 226 -2.29 11.90 11.25
C ARG A 226 -3.32 11.70 10.15
N ASN A 227 -2.92 11.06 9.09
CA ASN A 227 -3.84 10.65 8.05
C ASN A 227 -4.62 9.41 8.51
N VAL A 228 -5.80 9.64 9.05
CA VAL A 228 -6.69 8.57 9.47
C VAL A 228 -7.52 8.04 8.31
N TRP A 229 -7.71 6.75 8.27
CA TRP A 229 -8.53 6.06 7.30
C TRP A 229 -9.97 6.56 7.33
N GLY A 230 -10.43 7.07 6.23
CA GLY A 230 -11.83 7.09 5.85
C GLY A 230 -12.77 8.00 6.62
N GLY A 231 -12.29 8.93 7.38
CA GLY A 231 -13.13 9.91 8.03
C GLY A 231 -12.63 10.24 9.44
N ASN A 232 -12.99 11.41 9.91
CA ASN A 232 -12.78 11.75 11.30
C ASN A 232 -13.51 10.73 12.20
N PRO A 233 -13.06 10.53 13.46
CA PRO A 233 -13.74 9.66 14.43
C PRO A 233 -15.21 10.01 14.65
N ASP A 234 -15.63 11.22 14.31
CA ASP A 234 -17.00 11.72 14.38
C ASP A 234 -17.82 11.41 13.11
N GLY A 235 -17.24 10.75 12.11
CA GLY A 235 -17.92 10.36 10.87
C GLY A 235 -18.07 11.48 9.84
N SER A 236 -17.39 12.63 10.06
CA SER A 236 -17.40 13.75 9.11
C SER A 236 -16.36 13.65 8.01
#